data_af7ec26b57253036271ff5373d7579a8
#
_entry.id   af7ec26b57253036271ff5373d7579a8
#
_cell.length_a   1.000
_cell.length_b   1.000
_cell.length_c   1.000
_cell.angle_alpha   90.00
_cell.angle_beta   90.00
_cell.angle_gamma   90.00
#
_symmetry.space_group_name_H-M   'P 1'
#
loop_
_entity.id
_entity.type
_entity.pdbx_description
1 polymer ?
#
loop_
_entity_poly.entity_id
_entity_poly.type
_entity_poly.pdbx_seq_one_letter_code
_entity_poly.pdbx_strand_id
1 'polypeptide(L)'
;KEEITKLLDDTIEYNSQTDRNDTIRGFRNTKDVAAFLDRYSDTKFDTIFKAKKNLPSSVADTLMSLNIGQIYGPYKDGDSYKISKIIARKPNGSVKASHILLAYEGATRANPEVKRTKEEAEAKAKELLREAKKSGVVFSTLARDNSDGPSAPNGGDLGYFQRGVMVPAFNDFAFGNSEGSIGMVEPDFGFHVIKIDDKEDVVQIATVSREIVASEETINTLFTNATKFEMETTDDESAFSTLAKEGNYVVRPVNKIKALDENLPGLPNQRNIVQWAFNGDTEVGDIKRFNINNGYAVVQLTGY
;
A
#
# COMPACT_ATOMS: atom_id res chain seq x y z
N LYS A 1 2.83 -4.32 20.23
CA LYS A 1 4.28 -4.13 19.95
C LYS A 1 5.10 -5.27 20.54
N GLU A 2 4.88 -5.62 21.80
CA GLU A 2 5.61 -6.69 22.49
C GLU A 2 5.46 -8.06 21.83
N GLU A 3 4.24 -8.43 21.41
CA GLU A 3 3.98 -9.70 20.73
C GLU A 3 4.79 -9.88 19.45
N ILE A 4 4.83 -8.85 18.58
CA ILE A 4 5.60 -8.92 17.35
C ILE A 4 7.10 -8.96 17.64
N THR A 5 7.57 -8.34 18.72
CA THR A 5 8.97 -8.37 19.15
C THR A 5 9.40 -9.79 19.54
N LYS A 6 8.52 -10.56 20.19
CA LYS A 6 8.79 -11.96 20.57
C LYS A 6 9.03 -12.87 19.36
N LEU A 7 8.54 -12.49 18.17
CA LEU A 7 8.74 -13.26 16.95
C LEU A 7 10.15 -13.11 16.35
N LEU A 8 10.97 -12.20 16.86
CA LEU A 8 12.31 -11.94 16.32
C LEU A 8 13.29 -13.09 16.58
N ASP A 9 13.31 -13.58 17.80
CA ASP A 9 14.33 -14.50 18.28
C ASP A 9 13.76 -15.92 18.44
N ASP A 10 14.65 -16.91 18.46
CA ASP A 10 14.28 -18.29 18.65
C ASP A 10 13.63 -18.49 20.04
N THR A 11 12.60 -19.32 20.09
CA THR A 11 11.96 -19.75 21.34
C THR A 11 12.09 -21.26 21.52
N ILE A 12 11.99 -21.69 22.79
CA ILE A 12 12.00 -23.12 23.13
C ILE A 12 10.59 -23.47 23.60
N GLU A 13 9.98 -24.44 22.93
CA GLU A 13 8.64 -24.96 23.28
C GLU A 13 8.75 -26.44 23.62
N TYR A 14 8.09 -26.85 24.71
CA TYR A 14 7.98 -28.25 25.07
C TYR A 14 7.00 -28.99 24.16
N ASN A 15 7.47 -30.03 23.50
CA ASN A 15 6.67 -30.90 22.65
C ASN A 15 6.25 -32.17 23.42
N SER A 16 4.99 -32.22 23.82
CA SER A 16 4.44 -33.34 24.61
C SER A 16 4.35 -34.65 23.83
N GLN A 17 4.41 -34.62 22.49
CA GLN A 17 4.36 -35.84 21.67
C GLN A 17 5.74 -36.53 21.62
N THR A 18 6.81 -35.73 21.68
CA THR A 18 8.19 -36.25 21.62
C THR A 18 8.90 -36.26 22.96
N ASP A 19 8.27 -35.71 24.00
CA ASP A 19 8.83 -35.51 25.35
C ASP A 19 10.16 -34.74 25.31
N ARG A 20 10.25 -33.71 24.43
CA ARG A 20 11.47 -32.91 24.22
C ARG A 20 11.16 -31.45 24.06
N ASN A 21 12.17 -30.65 24.28
CA ASN A 21 12.12 -29.22 23.96
C ASN A 21 12.51 -29.01 22.49
N ASP A 22 11.59 -28.45 21.70
CA ASP A 22 11.81 -28.07 20.32
C ASP A 22 12.22 -26.58 20.24
N THR A 23 13.16 -26.26 19.36
CA THR A 23 13.53 -24.88 19.07
C THR A 23 12.68 -24.37 17.93
N ILE A 24 11.80 -23.43 18.22
CA ILE A 24 11.03 -22.68 17.20
C ILE A 24 11.89 -21.53 16.72
N ARG A 25 12.24 -21.53 15.45
CA ARG A 25 13.07 -20.48 14.85
C ARG A 25 12.30 -19.17 14.76
N GLY A 26 12.90 -18.09 15.27
CA GLY A 26 12.39 -16.75 15.13
C GLY A 26 12.64 -16.15 13.74
N PHE A 27 12.05 -14.99 13.48
CA PHE A 27 12.15 -14.32 12.18
C PHE A 27 13.58 -14.01 11.74
N ARG A 28 14.47 -13.80 12.71
CA ARG A 28 15.91 -13.59 12.46
C ARG A 28 16.57 -14.79 11.82
N ASN A 29 16.26 -16.00 12.31
CA ASN A 29 16.97 -17.24 12.03
C ASN A 29 16.20 -18.19 11.11
N THR A 30 14.92 -17.89 10.78
CA THR A 30 14.15 -18.73 9.86
C THR A 30 14.80 -18.79 8.48
N LYS A 31 14.85 -20.00 7.92
CA LYS A 31 15.28 -20.23 6.53
C LYS A 31 14.12 -20.18 5.54
N ASP A 32 12.94 -20.60 5.96
CA ASP A 32 11.70 -20.52 5.19
C ASP A 32 10.87 -19.33 5.65
N VAL A 33 11.13 -18.21 5.00
CA VAL A 33 10.48 -16.94 5.31
C VAL A 33 8.99 -16.95 4.93
N ALA A 34 8.64 -17.66 3.85
CA ALA A 34 7.25 -17.73 3.40
C ALA A 34 6.39 -18.50 4.41
N ALA A 35 6.84 -19.70 4.83
CA ALA A 35 6.15 -20.47 5.85
C ALA A 35 6.09 -19.74 7.21
N PHE A 36 7.14 -18.98 7.55
CA PHE A 36 7.13 -18.15 8.77
C PHE A 36 6.04 -17.08 8.71
N LEU A 37 5.94 -16.35 7.58
CA LEU A 37 4.93 -15.31 7.41
C LEU A 37 3.52 -15.87 7.34
N ASP A 38 3.32 -17.01 6.68
CA ASP A 38 2.02 -17.69 6.64
C ASP A 38 1.52 -18.09 8.04
N ARG A 39 2.43 -18.38 8.97
CA ARG A 39 2.10 -18.77 10.35
C ARG A 39 1.93 -17.60 11.31
N TYR A 40 2.76 -16.56 11.17
CA TYR A 40 2.92 -15.52 12.20
C TYR A 40 2.60 -14.10 11.74
N SER A 41 2.23 -13.89 10.49
CA SER A 41 1.94 -12.56 9.95
C SER A 41 0.50 -12.49 9.43
N ASP A 42 -0.12 -11.34 9.58
CA ASP A 42 -1.43 -11.06 9.00
C ASP A 42 -1.35 -10.84 7.47
N THR A 43 -0.13 -10.69 6.94
CA THR A 43 0.13 -10.54 5.51
C THR A 43 1.10 -11.59 5.01
N LYS A 44 0.86 -12.08 3.79
CA LYS A 44 1.72 -13.09 3.14
C LYS A 44 3.01 -12.49 2.61
N PHE A 45 3.99 -13.36 2.34
CA PHE A 45 5.24 -12.96 1.71
C PHE A 45 5.01 -12.50 0.28
N ASP A 46 5.37 -11.23 0.02
CA ASP A 46 5.38 -10.66 -1.32
C ASP A 46 6.79 -10.81 -1.91
N THR A 47 6.89 -11.58 -2.99
CA THR A 47 8.16 -11.85 -3.66
C THR A 47 8.61 -10.73 -4.62
N ILE A 48 7.81 -9.67 -4.77
CA ILE A 48 8.09 -8.56 -5.68
C ILE A 48 9.23 -7.70 -5.14
N PHE A 49 10.15 -7.33 -6.02
CA PHE A 49 11.17 -6.32 -5.71
C PHE A 49 10.53 -4.93 -5.68
N LYS A 50 10.82 -4.16 -4.64
CA LYS A 50 10.25 -2.84 -4.39
C LYS A 50 11.32 -1.77 -4.51
N ALA A 51 11.03 -0.72 -5.24
CA ALA A 51 11.79 0.51 -5.24
C ALA A 51 11.49 1.33 -3.97
N LYS A 52 12.35 2.26 -3.62
CA LYS A 52 12.21 3.12 -2.42
C LYS A 52 10.83 3.75 -2.32
N LYS A 53 10.27 4.27 -3.41
CA LYS A 53 8.95 4.92 -3.46
C LYS A 53 7.77 4.00 -3.09
N ASN A 54 7.96 2.69 -3.19
CA ASN A 54 6.96 1.67 -2.89
C ASN A 54 7.11 1.09 -1.47
N LEU A 55 7.99 1.66 -0.66
CA LEU A 55 8.16 1.35 0.76
C LEU A 55 7.43 2.38 1.62
N PRO A 56 7.07 2.04 2.88
CA PRO A 56 6.49 3.02 3.79
C PRO A 56 7.45 4.21 3.97
N SER A 57 6.97 5.42 3.69
CA SER A 57 7.81 6.63 3.62
C SER A 57 8.59 6.91 4.91
N SER A 58 8.02 6.57 6.07
CA SER A 58 8.64 6.75 7.38
C SER A 58 9.90 5.90 7.62
N VAL A 59 10.06 4.80 6.87
CA VAL A 59 11.15 3.84 7.08
C VAL A 59 11.89 3.47 5.78
N ALA A 60 11.49 4.03 4.65
CA ALA A 60 12.02 3.69 3.34
C ALA A 60 13.55 3.84 3.25
N ASP A 61 14.10 4.96 3.74
CA ASP A 61 15.55 5.19 3.76
C ASP A 61 16.30 4.17 4.59
N THR A 62 15.76 3.87 5.77
CA THR A 62 16.34 2.85 6.67
C THR A 62 16.35 1.48 6.00
N LEU A 63 15.20 1.06 5.44
CA LEU A 63 15.10 -0.24 4.77
C LEU A 63 16.02 -0.34 3.56
N MET A 64 16.15 0.73 2.78
CA MET A 64 17.07 0.78 1.64
C MET A 64 18.55 0.75 2.04
N SER A 65 18.90 1.17 3.25
CA SER A 65 20.28 1.16 3.76
C SER A 65 20.72 -0.18 4.36
N LEU A 66 19.78 -1.07 4.68
CA LEU A 66 20.09 -2.36 5.31
C LEU A 66 20.75 -3.34 4.32
N ASN A 67 21.64 -4.18 4.82
CA ASN A 67 22.19 -5.30 4.09
C ASN A 67 21.22 -6.50 4.07
N ILE A 68 21.44 -7.42 3.12
CA ILE A 68 20.69 -8.68 3.03
C ILE A 68 20.79 -9.44 4.36
N GLY A 69 19.65 -9.91 4.86
CA GLY A 69 19.51 -10.60 6.15
C GLY A 69 19.28 -9.68 7.34
N GLN A 70 19.57 -8.40 7.24
CA GLN A 70 19.30 -7.45 8.31
C GLN A 70 17.81 -7.18 8.48
N ILE A 71 17.44 -6.86 9.72
CA ILE A 71 16.07 -6.64 10.16
C ILE A 71 15.94 -5.22 10.72
N TYR A 72 14.82 -4.59 10.41
CA TYR A 72 14.39 -3.33 11.03
C TYR A 72 12.99 -3.47 11.62
N GLY A 73 12.79 -2.90 12.76
CA GLY A 73 11.51 -2.90 13.48
C GLY A 73 11.64 -3.32 14.96
N PRO A 74 10.50 -3.35 15.68
CA PRO A 74 9.15 -3.07 15.18
C PRO A 74 8.87 -1.59 14.95
N TYR A 75 8.26 -1.26 13.81
CA TYR A 75 7.78 0.08 13.47
C TYR A 75 6.28 0.07 13.20
N LYS A 76 5.63 1.22 13.39
CA LYS A 76 4.21 1.40 13.09
C LYS A 76 4.04 1.85 11.64
N ASP A 77 3.12 1.21 10.93
CA ASP A 77 2.71 1.58 9.57
C ASP A 77 1.19 1.37 9.44
N GLY A 78 0.45 2.47 9.33
CA GLY A 78 -1.01 2.45 9.45
C GLY A 78 -1.45 1.91 10.82
N ASP A 79 -2.37 0.95 10.78
CA ASP A 79 -2.93 0.28 11.95
C ASP A 79 -2.20 -1.03 12.29
N SER A 80 -0.93 -1.17 11.87
CA SER A 80 -0.15 -2.37 12.12
C SER A 80 1.23 -2.03 12.71
N TYR A 81 1.74 -2.94 13.53
CA TYR A 81 3.18 -3.03 13.81
C TYR A 81 3.83 -4.00 12.83
N LYS A 82 5.01 -3.59 12.32
CA LYS A 82 5.74 -4.35 11.30
C LYS A 82 7.20 -4.55 11.70
N ILE A 83 7.75 -5.69 11.26
CA ILE A 83 9.18 -6.00 11.32
C ILE A 83 9.58 -6.46 9.92
N SER A 84 10.59 -5.84 9.33
CA SER A 84 11.01 -6.11 7.95
C SER A 84 12.44 -6.66 7.90
N LYS A 85 12.65 -7.68 7.07
CA LYS A 85 13.95 -8.32 6.79
C LYS A 85 14.25 -8.19 5.31
N ILE A 86 15.45 -7.74 4.96
CA ILE A 86 15.89 -7.69 3.57
C ILE A 86 16.25 -9.09 3.11
N ILE A 87 15.58 -9.58 2.10
CA ILE A 87 15.77 -10.93 1.53
C ILE A 87 16.75 -10.91 0.36
N ALA A 88 16.59 -9.92 -0.52
CA ALA A 88 17.46 -9.75 -1.68
C ALA A 88 17.53 -8.28 -2.10
N ARG A 89 18.58 -7.95 -2.86
CA ARG A 89 18.76 -6.63 -3.46
C ARG A 89 19.18 -6.81 -4.92
N LYS A 90 18.65 -5.97 -5.80
CA LYS A 90 19.09 -5.86 -7.19
C LYS A 90 19.57 -4.42 -7.43
N PRO A 91 20.87 -4.21 -7.58
CA PRO A 91 21.40 -2.92 -8.02
C PRO A 91 20.83 -2.54 -9.39
N ASN A 92 20.42 -1.30 -9.55
CA ASN A 92 19.81 -0.81 -10.79
C ASN A 92 18.65 -1.69 -11.29
N GLY A 93 17.87 -2.26 -10.37
CA GLY A 93 16.77 -3.19 -10.69
C GLY A 93 15.52 -2.49 -11.22
N SER A 94 15.47 -1.16 -11.18
CA SER A 94 14.44 -0.32 -11.78
C SER A 94 15.13 0.78 -12.60
N VAL A 95 14.59 1.06 -13.77
CA VAL A 95 15.12 2.05 -14.73
C VAL A 95 14.05 3.06 -15.06
N LYS A 96 14.39 4.34 -15.02
CA LYS A 96 13.60 5.42 -15.61
C LYS A 96 14.13 5.71 -17.00
N ALA A 97 13.24 5.73 -18.00
CA ALA A 97 13.63 6.05 -19.37
C ALA A 97 12.59 6.91 -20.08
N SER A 98 13.06 7.66 -21.03
CA SER A 98 12.24 8.37 -22.02
C SER A 98 12.48 7.80 -23.41
N HIS A 99 11.47 7.85 -24.29
CA HIS A 99 11.62 7.36 -25.63
C HIS A 99 10.93 8.22 -26.70
N ILE A 100 11.38 8.08 -27.94
CA ILE A 100 10.75 8.57 -29.16
C ILE A 100 10.43 7.33 -29.99
N LEU A 101 9.15 7.09 -30.25
CA LEU A 101 8.69 6.01 -31.14
C LEU A 101 8.52 6.54 -32.55
N LEU A 102 9.12 5.91 -33.52
CA LEU A 102 8.92 6.11 -34.96
C LEU A 102 8.26 4.85 -35.51
N ALA A 103 6.93 4.86 -35.58
CA ALA A 103 6.17 3.80 -36.22
C ALA A 103 6.29 3.87 -37.75
N TYR A 104 6.01 2.77 -38.42
CA TYR A 104 5.94 2.70 -39.89
C TYR A 104 4.66 1.95 -40.34
N GLU A 105 4.29 2.05 -41.58
CA GLU A 105 3.08 1.37 -42.10
C GLU A 105 3.23 -0.15 -41.91
N GLY A 106 2.25 -0.76 -41.23
CA GLY A 106 2.24 -2.19 -40.93
C GLY A 106 2.97 -2.58 -39.61
N ALA A 107 3.58 -1.64 -38.90
CA ALA A 107 4.11 -1.94 -37.56
C ALA A 107 2.99 -2.25 -36.57
N THR A 108 3.28 -3.06 -35.55
CA THR A 108 2.31 -3.45 -34.53
C THR A 108 1.71 -2.23 -33.83
N ARG A 109 0.39 -2.10 -33.84
CA ARG A 109 -0.37 -0.97 -33.24
C ARG A 109 -0.01 0.41 -33.79
N ALA A 110 0.57 0.50 -35.00
CA ALA A 110 0.78 1.77 -35.66
C ALA A 110 -0.56 2.48 -35.89
N ASN A 111 -0.60 3.80 -35.72
CA ASN A 111 -1.76 4.59 -36.09
C ASN A 111 -1.97 4.46 -37.60
N PRO A 112 -3.18 4.18 -38.09
CA PRO A 112 -3.51 4.08 -39.53
C PRO A 112 -3.12 5.33 -40.35
N GLU A 113 -2.94 6.47 -39.74
CA GLU A 113 -2.48 7.71 -40.36
C GLU A 113 -0.98 7.72 -40.65
N VAL A 114 -0.21 6.82 -40.05
CA VAL A 114 1.23 6.67 -40.34
C VAL A 114 1.40 6.02 -41.69
N LYS A 115 1.96 6.77 -42.65
CA LYS A 115 2.18 6.35 -44.06
C LYS A 115 3.65 6.18 -44.41
N ARG A 116 4.57 6.47 -43.47
CA ARG A 116 5.99 6.31 -43.72
C ARG A 116 6.37 4.84 -43.85
N THR A 117 7.32 4.58 -44.74
CA THR A 117 7.90 3.24 -44.88
C THR A 117 8.81 2.91 -43.69
N LYS A 118 9.22 1.66 -43.56
CA LYS A 118 10.16 1.22 -42.58
C LYS A 118 11.52 1.94 -42.69
N GLU A 119 11.99 2.10 -43.93
CA GLU A 119 13.26 2.77 -44.24
C GLU A 119 13.21 4.26 -43.89
N GLU A 120 12.08 4.92 -44.14
CA GLU A 120 11.88 6.32 -43.74
C GLU A 120 11.83 6.49 -42.22
N ALA A 121 11.16 5.57 -41.50
CA ALA A 121 11.13 5.56 -40.05
C ALA A 121 12.54 5.34 -39.46
N GLU A 122 13.31 4.41 -40.02
CA GLU A 122 14.69 4.14 -39.61
C GLU A 122 15.60 5.37 -39.85
N ALA A 123 15.51 5.98 -41.02
CA ALA A 123 16.30 7.18 -41.35
C ALA A 123 15.99 8.31 -40.37
N LYS A 124 14.71 8.56 -40.08
CA LYS A 124 14.26 9.58 -39.10
C LYS A 124 14.72 9.25 -37.69
N ALA A 125 14.64 8.00 -37.26
CA ALA A 125 15.11 7.56 -35.95
C ALA A 125 16.63 7.76 -35.80
N LYS A 126 17.40 7.46 -36.84
CA LYS A 126 18.85 7.72 -36.87
C LYS A 126 19.20 9.23 -36.82
N GLU A 127 18.38 10.06 -37.48
CA GLU A 127 18.53 11.53 -37.41
C GLU A 127 18.28 12.02 -35.98
N LEU A 128 17.14 11.63 -35.37
CA LEU A 128 16.80 12.01 -34.01
C LEU A 128 17.77 11.47 -32.96
N LEU A 129 18.29 10.27 -33.13
CA LEU A 129 19.39 9.73 -32.31
C LEU A 129 20.61 10.62 -32.33
N ARG A 130 21.04 11.08 -33.51
CA ARG A 130 22.19 11.99 -33.66
C ARG A 130 21.89 13.35 -33.02
N GLU A 131 20.69 13.86 -33.19
CA GLU A 131 20.26 15.12 -32.60
C GLU A 131 20.21 15.05 -31.10
N ALA A 132 19.56 14.01 -30.53
CA ALA A 132 19.44 13.78 -29.08
C ALA A 132 20.79 13.68 -28.36
N LYS A 133 21.86 13.30 -29.07
CA LYS A 133 23.25 13.23 -28.54
C LYS A 133 24.00 14.55 -28.57
N LYS A 134 23.47 15.60 -29.21
CA LYS A 134 24.12 16.91 -29.22
C LYS A 134 23.98 17.62 -27.88
N SER A 135 25.02 18.37 -27.48
CA SER A 135 24.97 19.18 -26.27
C SER A 135 23.86 20.25 -26.34
N GLY A 136 23.13 20.44 -25.25
CA GLY A 136 22.08 21.46 -25.14
C GLY A 136 20.74 21.06 -25.73
N VAL A 137 20.61 19.87 -26.34
CA VAL A 137 19.31 19.37 -26.85
C VAL A 137 18.49 18.79 -25.72
N VAL A 138 17.23 19.21 -25.65
CA VAL A 138 16.27 18.73 -24.66
C VAL A 138 15.49 17.54 -25.25
N PHE A 139 15.78 16.33 -24.78
CA PHE A 139 15.19 15.09 -25.29
C PHE A 139 13.65 15.12 -25.25
N SER A 140 13.06 15.66 -24.18
CA SER A 140 11.60 15.74 -24.04
C SER A 140 10.94 16.63 -25.10
N THR A 141 11.61 17.63 -25.62
CA THR A 141 11.12 18.44 -26.74
C THR A 141 11.15 17.62 -28.04
N LEU A 142 12.26 16.94 -28.33
CA LEU A 142 12.31 16.04 -29.49
C LEU A 142 11.22 14.98 -29.45
N ALA A 143 10.95 14.43 -28.26
CA ALA A 143 9.91 13.41 -28.10
C ALA A 143 8.50 13.98 -28.36
N ARG A 144 8.19 15.17 -27.85
CA ARG A 144 6.89 15.82 -28.11
C ARG A 144 6.66 16.08 -29.59
N ASP A 145 7.69 16.52 -30.27
CA ASP A 145 7.59 17.00 -31.66
C ASP A 145 7.63 15.86 -32.69
N ASN A 146 8.17 14.69 -32.33
CA ASN A 146 8.46 13.65 -33.32
C ASN A 146 7.95 12.25 -32.95
N SER A 147 7.51 11.99 -31.72
CA SER A 147 7.15 10.63 -31.32
C SER A 147 5.70 10.30 -31.68
N ASP A 148 5.51 9.13 -32.29
CA ASP A 148 4.18 8.53 -32.53
C ASP A 148 3.63 7.81 -31.28
N GLY A 149 4.41 7.71 -30.24
CA GLY A 149 4.04 6.98 -29.03
C GLY A 149 3.11 7.78 -28.09
N PRO A 150 2.31 7.10 -27.26
CA PRO A 150 1.37 7.76 -26.35
C PRO A 150 2.04 8.60 -25.25
N SER A 151 3.33 8.39 -24.99
CA SER A 151 4.11 9.20 -24.06
C SER A 151 4.63 10.53 -24.65
N ALA A 152 4.44 10.77 -25.95
CA ALA A 152 4.91 11.99 -26.63
C ALA A 152 4.48 13.29 -25.90
N PRO A 153 3.21 13.49 -25.48
CA PRO A 153 2.79 14.71 -24.76
C PRO A 153 3.56 14.95 -23.48
N ASN A 154 4.03 13.88 -22.83
CA ASN A 154 4.83 13.91 -21.60
C ASN A 154 6.34 13.91 -21.88
N GLY A 155 6.78 14.27 -23.11
CA GLY A 155 8.18 14.29 -23.47
C GLY A 155 8.83 12.92 -23.59
N GLY A 156 8.03 11.89 -23.86
CA GLY A 156 8.48 10.51 -23.99
C GLY A 156 8.72 9.78 -22.66
N ASP A 157 8.46 10.42 -21.50
CA ASP A 157 8.73 9.84 -20.17
C ASP A 157 7.84 8.61 -19.93
N LEU A 158 8.46 7.47 -19.62
CA LEU A 158 7.83 6.19 -19.31
C LEU A 158 7.79 5.91 -17.79
N GLY A 159 8.39 6.80 -16.99
CA GLY A 159 8.59 6.58 -15.57
C GLY A 159 9.55 5.43 -15.29
N TYR A 160 9.56 4.96 -14.04
CA TYR A 160 10.36 3.82 -13.61
C TYR A 160 9.65 2.50 -13.91
N PHE A 161 10.41 1.54 -14.43
CA PHE A 161 9.96 0.17 -14.68
C PHE A 161 11.04 -0.84 -14.33
N GLN A 162 10.61 -2.07 -14.02
CA GLN A 162 11.50 -3.19 -13.75
C GLN A 162 11.69 -4.05 -15.00
N ARG A 163 12.73 -4.91 -14.98
CA ARG A 163 13.01 -5.83 -16.09
C ARG A 163 11.78 -6.73 -16.37
N GLY A 164 11.44 -6.89 -17.65
CA GLY A 164 10.30 -7.68 -18.11
C GLY A 164 9.00 -6.89 -18.34
N VAL A 165 8.96 -5.61 -17.99
CA VAL A 165 7.80 -4.73 -18.26
C VAL A 165 7.77 -4.29 -19.71
N MET A 166 8.94 -3.95 -20.27
CA MET A 166 9.07 -3.52 -21.67
C MET A 166 9.39 -4.71 -22.59
N VAL A 167 9.18 -4.53 -23.89
CA VAL A 167 9.55 -5.53 -24.91
C VAL A 167 11.06 -5.85 -24.88
N PRO A 168 11.48 -7.07 -25.27
CA PRO A 168 12.84 -7.55 -25.05
C PRO A 168 13.93 -6.59 -25.49
N ALA A 169 13.91 -6.10 -26.73
CA ALA A 169 14.94 -5.20 -27.26
C ALA A 169 15.05 -3.89 -26.46
N PHE A 170 13.91 -3.31 -26.06
CA PHE A 170 13.87 -2.11 -25.20
C PHE A 170 14.43 -2.41 -23.82
N ASN A 171 14.00 -3.52 -23.23
CA ASN A 171 14.42 -3.99 -21.92
C ASN A 171 15.95 -4.21 -21.85
N ASP A 172 16.50 -4.88 -22.85
CA ASP A 172 17.93 -5.17 -22.91
C ASP A 172 18.75 -3.90 -23.06
N PHE A 173 18.28 -2.94 -23.86
CA PHE A 173 18.92 -1.64 -23.95
C PHE A 173 18.88 -0.90 -22.60
N ALA A 174 17.69 -0.81 -21.99
CA ALA A 174 17.49 -0.04 -20.76
C ALA A 174 18.31 -0.58 -19.58
N PHE A 175 18.36 -1.90 -19.41
CA PHE A 175 19.11 -2.51 -18.31
C PHE A 175 20.58 -2.78 -18.63
N GLY A 176 20.95 -2.87 -19.91
CA GLY A 176 22.33 -3.12 -20.35
C GLY A 176 23.23 -1.91 -20.43
N ASN A 177 22.69 -0.69 -20.46
CA ASN A 177 23.44 0.54 -20.61
C ASN A 177 23.38 1.41 -19.34
N SER A 178 24.27 2.38 -19.21
CA SER A 178 24.35 3.29 -18.05
C SER A 178 23.33 4.42 -18.14
N GLU A 179 23.06 5.08 -17.02
CA GLU A 179 22.34 6.34 -16.97
C GLU A 179 22.94 7.38 -17.92
N GLY A 180 22.10 8.18 -18.54
CA GLY A 180 22.47 9.15 -19.56
C GLY A 180 22.69 8.56 -20.96
N SER A 181 22.73 7.23 -21.13
CA SER A 181 22.89 6.59 -22.44
C SER A 181 21.69 6.86 -23.34
N ILE A 182 21.99 7.17 -24.62
CA ILE A 182 20.97 7.33 -25.66
C ILE A 182 21.28 6.36 -26.80
N GLY A 183 20.31 5.55 -27.20
CA GLY A 183 20.46 4.56 -28.24
C GLY A 183 19.15 4.29 -28.98
N MET A 184 19.22 3.40 -29.97
CA MET A 184 18.07 3.03 -30.79
C MET A 184 17.90 1.52 -30.78
N VAL A 185 16.65 1.06 -30.71
CA VAL A 185 16.24 -0.34 -30.89
C VAL A 185 15.03 -0.43 -31.81
N GLU A 186 14.82 -1.61 -32.40
CA GLU A 186 13.71 -1.88 -33.31
C GLU A 186 12.89 -3.10 -32.81
N PRO A 187 11.94 -2.90 -31.88
CA PRO A 187 10.89 -3.91 -31.66
C PRO A 187 9.76 -3.81 -32.68
N ASP A 188 8.75 -4.70 -32.55
CA ASP A 188 7.62 -4.83 -33.51
C ASP A 188 6.75 -3.57 -33.68
N PHE A 189 6.86 -2.59 -32.78
CA PHE A 189 6.10 -1.33 -32.81
C PHE A 189 6.74 -0.25 -33.68
N GLY A 190 7.99 -0.43 -34.11
CA GLY A 190 8.78 0.55 -34.85
C GLY A 190 10.14 0.83 -34.20
N PHE A 191 10.79 1.90 -34.62
CA PHE A 191 12.09 2.32 -34.10
C PHE A 191 11.91 3.16 -32.84
N HIS A 192 12.61 2.81 -31.78
CA HIS A 192 12.63 3.56 -30.54
C HIS A 192 13.99 4.20 -30.31
N VAL A 193 14.04 5.52 -30.25
CA VAL A 193 15.19 6.24 -29.68
C VAL A 193 14.94 6.33 -28.18
N ILE A 194 15.82 5.74 -27.38
CA ILE A 194 15.66 5.59 -25.93
C ILE A 194 16.74 6.39 -25.24
N LYS A 195 16.37 7.15 -24.20
CA LYS A 195 17.28 7.77 -23.24
C LYS A 195 17.06 7.16 -21.88
N ILE A 196 18.13 6.74 -21.23
CA ILE A 196 18.09 6.30 -19.83
C ILE A 196 18.23 7.54 -18.94
N ASP A 197 17.18 7.84 -18.18
CA ASP A 197 17.12 9.04 -17.36
C ASP A 197 17.65 8.82 -15.96
N ASP A 198 17.41 7.64 -15.37
CA ASP A 198 17.86 7.30 -14.02
C ASP A 198 17.79 5.79 -13.78
N LYS A 199 18.51 5.31 -12.75
CA LYS A 199 18.50 3.93 -12.28
C LYS A 199 18.43 3.88 -10.76
N GLU A 200 17.58 3.02 -10.23
CA GLU A 200 17.44 2.84 -8.78
C GLU A 200 17.57 1.36 -8.38
N ASP A 201 18.11 1.15 -7.19
CA ASP A 201 18.13 -0.16 -6.56
C ASP A 201 16.72 -0.58 -6.15
N VAL A 202 16.47 -1.88 -6.21
CA VAL A 202 15.25 -2.47 -5.68
C VAL A 202 15.58 -3.56 -4.66
N VAL A 203 14.71 -3.72 -3.67
CA VAL A 203 14.86 -4.69 -2.59
C VAL A 203 13.66 -5.62 -2.53
N GLN A 204 13.90 -6.88 -2.22
CA GLN A 204 12.88 -7.84 -1.82
C GLN A 204 12.85 -7.89 -0.31
N ILE A 205 11.68 -7.69 0.28
CA ILE A 205 11.53 -7.54 1.73
C ILE A 205 10.48 -8.51 2.23
N ALA A 206 10.83 -9.29 3.24
CA ALA A 206 9.86 -10.01 4.04
C ALA A 206 9.42 -9.15 5.21
N THR A 207 8.12 -9.00 5.42
CA THR A 207 7.57 -8.18 6.49
C THR A 207 6.56 -8.96 7.30
N VAL A 208 6.88 -9.21 8.58
CA VAL A 208 5.89 -9.62 9.57
C VAL A 208 5.04 -8.40 9.89
N SER A 209 3.72 -8.54 9.75
CA SER A 209 2.73 -7.51 10.06
C SER A 209 1.75 -8.04 11.09
N ARG A 210 1.46 -7.25 12.11
CA ARG A 210 0.42 -7.54 13.11
C ARG A 210 -0.44 -6.30 13.29
N GLU A 211 -1.74 -6.47 13.09
CA GLU A 211 -2.73 -5.44 13.30
C GLU A 211 -2.76 -5.01 14.77
N ILE A 212 -2.98 -3.72 15.01
CA ILE A 212 -3.12 -3.16 16.34
C ILE A 212 -4.59 -3.32 16.74
N VAL A 213 -4.87 -4.37 17.48
CA VAL A 213 -6.19 -4.63 18.03
C VAL A 213 -6.21 -4.28 19.52
N ALA A 214 -7.38 -3.95 20.03
CA ALA A 214 -7.55 -3.76 21.47
C ALA A 214 -7.31 -5.07 22.22
N SER A 215 -6.63 -5.02 23.36
CA SER A 215 -6.44 -6.18 24.23
C SER A 215 -7.79 -6.60 24.85
N GLU A 216 -7.91 -7.87 25.25
CA GLU A 216 -9.09 -8.36 25.99
C GLU A 216 -9.37 -7.53 27.24
N GLU A 217 -8.32 -7.11 27.97
CA GLU A 217 -8.45 -6.22 29.12
C GLU A 217 -9.08 -4.88 28.73
N THR A 218 -8.63 -4.28 27.62
CA THR A 218 -9.20 -3.04 27.10
C THR A 218 -10.66 -3.23 26.70
N ILE A 219 -10.98 -4.32 25.99
CA ILE A 219 -12.35 -4.65 25.57
C ILE A 219 -13.24 -4.82 26.80
N ASN A 220 -12.79 -5.59 27.78
CA ASN A 220 -13.55 -5.85 29.02
C ASN A 220 -13.74 -4.56 29.85
N THR A 221 -12.73 -3.71 29.91
CA THR A 221 -12.85 -2.41 30.58
C THR A 221 -13.86 -1.51 29.91
N LEU A 222 -13.81 -1.40 28.58
CA LEU A 222 -14.77 -0.61 27.81
C LEU A 222 -16.21 -1.16 27.92
N PHE A 223 -16.35 -2.49 27.89
CA PHE A 223 -17.64 -3.15 28.10
C PHE A 223 -18.22 -2.84 29.48
N THR A 224 -17.40 -2.99 30.51
CA THR A 224 -17.81 -2.72 31.90
C THR A 224 -18.23 -1.26 32.08
N ASN A 225 -17.42 -0.33 31.58
CA ASN A 225 -17.71 1.10 31.65
C ASN A 225 -19.00 1.48 30.90
N ALA A 226 -19.18 0.95 29.69
CA ALA A 226 -20.37 1.20 28.89
C ALA A 226 -21.65 0.58 29.54
N THR A 227 -21.51 -0.60 30.13
CA THR A 227 -22.62 -1.25 30.85
C THR A 227 -22.97 -0.49 32.11
N LYS A 228 -21.97 -0.07 32.87
CA LYS A 228 -22.18 0.76 34.09
C LYS A 228 -22.90 2.06 33.73
N PHE A 229 -22.43 2.75 32.70
CA PHE A 229 -23.05 3.98 32.23
C PHE A 229 -24.51 3.78 31.76
N GLU A 230 -24.80 2.70 31.01
CA GLU A 230 -26.14 2.33 30.59
C GLU A 230 -27.07 2.12 31.82
N MET A 231 -26.60 1.37 32.80
CA MET A 231 -27.41 1.08 34.04
C MET A 231 -27.67 2.38 34.81
N GLU A 232 -26.65 3.17 35.10
CA GLU A 232 -26.81 4.41 35.88
C GLU A 232 -27.71 5.44 35.17
N THR A 233 -27.66 5.49 33.85
CA THR A 233 -28.52 6.40 33.05
C THR A 233 -29.94 5.86 32.84
N THR A 234 -30.15 4.55 32.86
CA THR A 234 -31.49 3.95 32.80
C THR A 234 -32.25 4.14 34.10
N ASP A 235 -31.53 4.14 35.22
CA ASP A 235 -32.15 4.39 36.54
C ASP A 235 -32.55 5.90 36.71
N ASP A 236 -31.82 6.82 36.06
CA ASP A 236 -32.09 8.26 36.03
C ASP A 236 -31.77 8.83 34.64
N GLU A 237 -32.78 8.89 33.78
CA GLU A 237 -32.66 9.40 32.39
C GLU A 237 -32.15 10.85 32.34
N SER A 238 -32.42 11.66 33.36
CA SER A 238 -31.96 13.04 33.45
C SER A 238 -30.42 13.16 33.70
N ALA A 239 -29.82 12.12 34.23
CA ALA A 239 -28.40 12.06 34.54
C ALA A 239 -27.50 11.83 33.31
N PHE A 240 -28.05 11.45 32.15
CA PHE A 240 -27.25 11.07 30.97
C PHE A 240 -26.16 12.11 30.62
N SER A 241 -26.53 13.37 30.49
CA SER A 241 -25.59 14.42 30.10
C SER A 241 -24.55 14.71 31.22
N THR A 242 -24.95 14.60 32.49
CA THR A 242 -24.07 14.85 33.63
C THR A 242 -23.04 13.72 33.74
N LEU A 243 -23.48 12.46 33.74
CA LEU A 243 -22.61 11.29 33.83
C LEU A 243 -21.69 11.17 32.60
N ALA A 244 -22.18 11.55 31.40
CA ALA A 244 -21.34 11.58 30.22
C ALA A 244 -20.19 12.59 30.34
N LYS A 245 -20.47 13.77 30.93
CA LYS A 245 -19.45 14.79 31.20
C LYS A 245 -18.47 14.35 32.27
N GLU A 246 -18.93 13.77 33.35
CA GLU A 246 -18.08 13.25 34.43
C GLU A 246 -17.17 12.10 33.96
N GLY A 247 -17.72 11.21 33.13
CA GLY A 247 -16.98 10.12 32.50
C GLY A 247 -16.10 10.54 31.34
N ASN A 248 -16.10 11.83 30.99
CA ASN A 248 -15.36 12.37 29.82
C ASN A 248 -15.73 11.67 28.51
N TYR A 249 -16.98 11.26 28.37
CA TYR A 249 -17.50 10.65 27.14
C TYR A 249 -17.87 11.69 26.10
N VAL A 250 -17.73 11.34 24.82
CA VAL A 250 -18.10 12.23 23.72
C VAL A 250 -19.60 12.09 23.44
N VAL A 251 -20.37 13.10 23.80
CA VAL A 251 -21.80 13.15 23.47
C VAL A 251 -21.99 13.78 22.08
N ARG A 252 -22.77 13.10 21.23
CA ARG A 252 -23.11 13.55 19.88
C ARG A 252 -24.62 13.58 19.69
N PRO A 253 -25.26 14.76 19.70
CA PRO A 253 -26.67 14.85 19.34
C PRO A 253 -26.84 14.53 17.86
N VAL A 254 -27.78 13.65 17.54
CA VAL A 254 -28.12 13.27 16.17
C VAL A 254 -29.58 13.63 15.92
N ASN A 255 -29.82 14.49 14.95
CA ASN A 255 -31.15 15.00 14.63
C ASN A 255 -31.53 14.62 13.18
N LYS A 256 -32.86 14.58 12.92
CA LYS A 256 -33.41 14.36 11.58
C LYS A 256 -33.01 13.04 10.93
N ILE A 257 -32.85 11.98 11.73
CA ILE A 257 -32.67 10.61 11.22
C ILE A 257 -34.02 10.12 10.67
N LYS A 258 -33.93 9.28 9.63
CA LYS A 258 -35.08 8.62 9.00
C LYS A 258 -35.02 7.12 9.29
N ALA A 259 -36.17 6.47 9.32
CA ALA A 259 -36.26 5.04 9.62
C ALA A 259 -35.45 4.11 8.71
N LEU A 260 -35.08 4.56 7.52
CA LEU A 260 -34.26 3.81 6.56
C LEU A 260 -32.78 4.21 6.52
N ASP A 261 -32.35 5.14 7.35
CA ASP A 261 -30.93 5.54 7.39
C ASP A 261 -30.07 4.37 7.89
N GLU A 262 -28.93 4.20 7.28
CA GLU A 262 -27.94 3.18 7.64
C GLU A 262 -26.74 3.76 8.41
N ASN A 263 -26.57 5.06 8.29
CA ASN A 263 -25.42 5.78 8.86
C ASN A 263 -25.92 6.89 9.80
N LEU A 264 -25.22 7.02 10.92
CA LEU A 264 -25.37 8.16 11.82
C LEU A 264 -24.16 9.08 11.69
N PRO A 265 -24.30 10.41 11.91
CA PRO A 265 -23.17 11.33 11.88
C PRO A 265 -22.04 10.89 12.82
N GLY A 266 -20.88 10.56 12.27
CA GLY A 266 -19.73 10.07 13.01
C GLY A 266 -19.78 8.60 13.44
N LEU A 267 -20.83 7.86 13.08
CA LEU A 267 -21.00 6.43 13.35
C LEU A 267 -21.55 5.74 12.08
N PRO A 268 -20.71 5.36 11.12
CA PRO A 268 -21.14 4.66 9.92
C PRO A 268 -21.61 3.23 10.23
N ASN A 269 -22.49 2.70 9.37
CA ASN A 269 -22.99 1.32 9.44
C ASN A 269 -23.69 0.96 10.78
N GLN A 270 -24.48 1.90 11.33
CA GLN A 270 -25.20 1.69 12.60
C GLN A 270 -26.72 1.57 12.39
N ARG A 271 -27.12 0.75 11.44
CA ARG A 271 -28.51 0.45 11.13
C ARG A 271 -29.30 -0.06 12.36
N ASN A 272 -28.65 -0.80 13.24
CA ASN A 272 -29.24 -1.34 14.48
C ASN A 272 -29.69 -0.25 15.46
N ILE A 273 -28.97 0.86 15.55
CA ILE A 273 -29.35 2.02 16.38
C ILE A 273 -30.60 2.70 15.79
N VAL A 274 -30.61 2.90 14.47
CA VAL A 274 -31.77 3.48 13.78
C VAL A 274 -33.01 2.59 13.93
N GLN A 275 -32.85 1.29 13.72
CA GLN A 275 -33.96 0.34 13.90
C GLN A 275 -34.52 0.36 15.33
N TRP A 276 -33.65 0.45 16.32
CA TRP A 276 -34.09 0.57 17.71
C TRP A 276 -34.83 1.88 17.94
N ALA A 277 -34.35 3.01 17.49
CA ALA A 277 -34.96 4.32 17.68
C ALA A 277 -36.36 4.43 17.01
N PHE A 278 -36.61 3.68 15.93
CA PHE A 278 -37.92 3.63 15.24
C PHE A 278 -38.74 2.38 15.53
N ASN A 279 -38.34 1.59 16.53
CA ASN A 279 -39.18 0.47 16.98
C ASN A 279 -40.39 0.97 17.76
N GLY A 280 -41.57 0.38 17.52
CA GLY A 280 -42.79 0.79 18.18
C GLY A 280 -42.81 0.59 19.70
N ASP A 281 -41.88 -0.21 20.24
CA ASP A 281 -41.72 -0.45 21.67
C ASP A 281 -40.70 0.48 22.34
N THR A 282 -40.05 1.37 21.59
CA THR A 282 -39.04 2.32 22.10
C THR A 282 -39.70 3.67 22.38
N GLU A 283 -39.55 4.19 23.58
CA GLU A 283 -40.13 5.45 24.03
C GLU A 283 -39.05 6.54 24.19
N VAL A 284 -39.50 7.81 24.20
CA VAL A 284 -38.63 8.94 24.51
C VAL A 284 -38.14 8.82 25.95
N GLY A 285 -36.84 8.88 26.16
CA GLY A 285 -36.20 8.59 27.44
C GLY A 285 -35.39 7.30 27.41
N ASP A 286 -35.86 6.31 26.64
CA ASP A 286 -35.19 5.00 26.58
C ASP A 286 -33.69 5.09 26.25
N ILE A 287 -32.93 4.26 26.94
CA ILE A 287 -31.49 4.18 26.83
C ILE A 287 -31.07 2.75 26.48
N LYS A 288 -30.14 2.64 25.55
CA LYS A 288 -29.61 1.33 25.15
C LYS A 288 -28.16 1.40 24.69
N ARG A 289 -27.39 0.38 25.07
CA ARG A 289 -26.03 0.18 24.62
C ARG A 289 -25.99 -0.64 23.32
N PHE A 290 -25.11 -0.22 22.42
CA PHE A 290 -24.83 -0.87 21.14
C PHE A 290 -23.35 -1.17 20.98
N ASN A 291 -23.05 -2.31 20.38
CA ASN A 291 -21.71 -2.60 19.90
C ASN A 291 -21.50 -1.85 18.57
N ILE A 292 -20.42 -1.10 18.50
CA ILE A 292 -20.00 -0.39 17.29
C ILE A 292 -18.61 -0.86 16.86
N ASN A 293 -18.17 -0.44 15.64
CA ASN A 293 -16.82 -0.72 15.19
C ASN A 293 -15.80 -0.27 16.17
N ASN A 294 -15.04 -0.64 16.88
CA ASN A 294 -14.02 -0.12 17.82
C ASN A 294 -14.55 0.34 19.18
N GLY A 295 -15.70 -0.17 19.65
CA GLY A 295 -16.17 0.16 20.99
C GLY A 295 -17.67 -0.01 21.22
N TYR A 296 -18.20 0.83 22.09
CA TYR A 296 -19.59 0.83 22.50
C TYR A 296 -20.18 2.23 22.36
N ALA A 297 -21.45 2.30 22.03
CA ALA A 297 -22.27 3.51 22.09
C ALA A 297 -23.44 3.28 23.03
N VAL A 298 -23.66 4.17 23.98
CA VAL A 298 -24.90 4.23 24.75
C VAL A 298 -25.75 5.37 24.17
N VAL A 299 -26.96 5.04 23.77
CA VAL A 299 -27.85 5.93 23.04
C VAL A 299 -29.12 6.17 23.85
N GLN A 300 -29.50 7.45 23.98
CA GLN A 300 -30.80 7.88 24.55
C GLN A 300 -31.69 8.40 23.43
N LEU A 301 -32.92 7.98 23.36
CA LEU A 301 -33.93 8.55 22.48
C LEU A 301 -34.50 9.82 23.13
N THR A 302 -34.26 10.98 22.54
CA THR A 302 -34.63 12.28 23.12
C THR A 302 -35.84 12.95 22.47
N GLY A 303 -36.38 12.37 21.38
CA GLY A 303 -37.56 12.87 20.68
C GLY A 303 -37.76 12.28 19.29
N TYR A 304 -38.94 12.46 18.73
CA TYR A 304 -39.30 12.10 17.37
C TYR A 304 -39.36 13.30 16.44
#